data_5473022d08d82f4896a4549d91a30b48
#
_entry.id   5473022d08d82f4896a4549d91a30b48
#
_cell.length_a   1.000
_cell.length_b   1.000
_cell.length_c   1.000
_cell.angle_alpha   90.00
_cell.angle_beta   90.00
_cell.angle_gamma   90.00
#
_symmetry.space_group_name_H-M   'P 1'
#
loop_
_entity.id
_entity.type
_entity.pdbx_description
1 polymer ?
#
loop_
_entity_poly.entity_id
_entity_poly.type
_entity_poly.pdbx_seq_one_letter_code
_entity_poly.pdbx_strand_id
1 'polypeptide(L)'
;MKFYEHSFNYDYTFPAVTLAYFLRYPNPYSRHVLSSDVIDRYIDPETSRLHTVRLHLKKSKVPAGILKFLPRGLAGPGGASQSYVLEKSTIDINEGWMETESKNMEWTGILSVIERQTYKRQRLSDIASSSRSGDDLQPQKPRETTTCKTVVTFVSHLGQHKLLGRKKQEHTANVEEESPKQGLFASWSTAGIQRTIELIGVKRTKSALANGKEGMNVVLERLRNGGIVAVLEGMRRDRMEVLGADGH
;
A
#
# COMPACT_ATOMS: atom_id res chain seq x y z
N MET A 1 3.97 -15.15 8.13
CA MET A 1 4.14 -13.69 8.12
C MET A 1 5.40 -13.34 7.36
N LYS A 2 5.33 -12.48 6.35
CA LYS A 2 6.46 -11.96 5.60
C LYS A 2 6.40 -10.45 5.56
N PHE A 3 7.57 -9.82 5.47
CA PHE A 3 7.69 -8.39 5.30
C PHE A 3 8.64 -8.06 4.16
N TYR A 4 8.43 -6.92 3.57
CA TYR A 4 9.24 -6.33 2.53
C TYR A 4 9.58 -4.90 2.93
N GLU A 5 10.85 -4.54 2.90
CA GLU A 5 11.32 -3.21 3.23
C GLU A 5 11.97 -2.56 2.00
N HIS A 6 11.72 -1.27 1.82
CA HIS A 6 12.31 -0.46 0.78
C HIS A 6 12.48 0.98 1.26
N SER A 7 13.58 1.61 0.88
CA SER A 7 13.86 3.02 1.17
C SER A 7 14.27 3.75 -0.09
N PHE A 8 13.89 5.01 -0.20
CA PHE A 8 14.28 5.91 -1.30
C PHE A 8 14.19 7.37 -0.84
N ASN A 9 14.82 8.26 -1.61
CA ASN A 9 14.84 9.69 -1.33
C ASN A 9 14.03 10.44 -2.38
N TYR A 10 13.39 11.52 -1.95
CA TYR A 10 12.82 12.57 -2.78
C TYR A 10 13.72 13.80 -2.70
N ASP A 11 14.14 14.35 -3.85
CA ASP A 11 14.91 15.60 -3.94
C ASP A 11 13.98 16.81 -3.80
N TYR A 12 13.15 16.78 -2.77
CA TYR A 12 12.14 17.78 -2.44
C TYR A 12 12.09 17.98 -0.93
N THR A 13 11.68 19.18 -0.53
CA THR A 13 11.51 19.52 0.89
C THR A 13 10.43 18.68 1.54
N PHE A 14 10.55 18.44 2.83
CA PHE A 14 9.58 17.67 3.60
C PHE A 14 8.13 18.22 3.48
N PRO A 15 7.87 19.55 3.59
CA PRO A 15 6.53 20.10 3.36
C PRO A 15 5.98 19.82 1.95
N ALA A 16 6.83 19.87 0.91
CA ALA A 16 6.40 19.57 -0.45
C ALA A 16 6.02 18.09 -0.60
N VAL A 17 6.81 17.17 -0.03
CA VAL A 17 6.54 15.73 -0.06
C VAL A 17 5.27 15.37 0.71
N THR A 18 5.05 15.95 1.89
CA THR A 18 3.83 15.71 2.68
C THR A 18 2.59 16.26 1.99
N LEU A 19 2.66 17.44 1.37
CA LEU A 19 1.57 17.98 0.58
C LEU A 19 1.27 17.09 -0.64
N ALA A 20 2.30 16.70 -1.39
CA ALA A 20 2.14 15.79 -2.53
C ALA A 20 1.56 14.44 -2.11
N TYR A 21 1.90 13.92 -0.93
CA TYR A 21 1.32 12.69 -0.37
C TYR A 21 -0.21 12.77 -0.24
N PHE A 22 -0.75 13.89 0.21
CA PHE A 22 -2.21 14.07 0.30
C PHE A 22 -2.87 14.28 -1.05
N LEU A 23 -2.15 14.85 -2.02
CA LEU A 23 -2.64 15.15 -3.37
C LEU A 23 -2.28 14.05 -4.40
N ARG A 24 -1.75 12.90 -3.95
CA ARG A 24 -1.23 11.89 -4.87
C ARG A 24 -2.28 11.13 -5.69
N TYR A 25 -3.54 11.25 -5.36
CA TYR A 25 -4.64 10.57 -6.08
C TYR A 25 -5.70 11.54 -6.57
N PRO A 26 -6.14 11.41 -7.84
CA PRO A 26 -5.65 10.50 -8.89
C PRO A 26 -4.32 10.92 -9.49
N ASN A 27 -3.59 9.95 -10.07
CA ASN A 27 -2.40 10.16 -10.89
C ASN A 27 -2.28 9.03 -11.95
N PRO A 28 -1.46 9.19 -13.02
CA PRO A 28 -1.37 8.21 -14.11
C PRO A 28 -0.91 6.81 -13.69
N TYR A 29 -0.11 6.72 -12.62
CA TYR A 29 0.45 5.46 -12.10
C TYR A 29 -0.49 4.75 -11.11
N SER A 30 -1.57 5.42 -10.69
CA SER A 30 -2.51 4.90 -9.69
C SER A 30 -3.96 4.91 -10.15
N ARG A 31 -4.20 4.58 -11.44
CA ARG A 31 -5.53 4.51 -12.05
C ARG A 31 -6.49 3.54 -11.36
N HIS A 32 -5.95 2.59 -10.60
CA HIS A 32 -6.72 1.65 -9.81
C HIS A 32 -7.35 2.26 -8.55
N VAL A 33 -6.93 3.47 -8.14
CA VAL A 33 -7.53 4.20 -7.02
C VAL A 33 -8.70 5.02 -7.56
N LEU A 34 -9.93 4.61 -7.24
CA LEU A 34 -11.16 5.20 -7.76
C LEU A 34 -11.59 6.44 -6.97
N SER A 35 -11.50 6.37 -5.64
CA SER A 35 -11.75 7.50 -4.74
C SER A 35 -10.78 7.52 -3.56
N SER A 36 -10.67 8.69 -2.94
CA SER A 36 -9.87 8.93 -1.75
C SER A 36 -10.59 9.96 -0.89
N ASP A 37 -11.22 9.49 0.17
CA ASP A 37 -12.08 10.30 1.03
C ASP A 37 -11.43 10.50 2.39
N VAL A 38 -11.47 11.73 2.90
CA VAL A 38 -11.02 12.05 4.26
C VAL A 38 -12.19 11.76 5.20
N ILE A 39 -11.98 10.79 6.11
CA ILE A 39 -13.00 10.43 7.10
C ILE A 39 -12.86 11.30 8.34
N ASP A 40 -11.61 11.56 8.74
CA ASP A 40 -11.30 12.33 9.93
C ASP A 40 -9.99 13.11 9.75
N ARG A 41 -9.93 14.31 10.31
CA ARG A 41 -8.72 15.14 10.33
C ARG A 41 -8.78 16.13 11.49
N TYR A 42 -7.76 16.10 12.32
CA TYR A 42 -7.61 17.04 13.42
C TYR A 42 -6.15 17.33 13.73
N ILE A 43 -5.92 18.44 14.40
CA ILE A 43 -4.61 18.78 14.98
C ILE A 43 -4.72 18.52 16.48
N ASP A 44 -3.81 17.71 16.98
CA ASP A 44 -3.68 17.45 18.41
C ASP A 44 -3.17 18.74 19.10
N PRO A 45 -3.93 19.31 20.03
CA PRO A 45 -3.56 20.59 20.67
C PRO A 45 -2.32 20.49 21.56
N GLU A 46 -2.00 19.31 22.09
CA GLU A 46 -0.86 19.11 22.98
C GLU A 46 0.45 18.96 22.18
N THR A 47 0.40 18.21 21.09
CA THR A 47 1.60 17.89 20.29
C THR A 47 1.72 18.71 19.00
N SER A 48 0.68 19.47 18.61
CA SER A 48 0.57 20.19 17.35
C SER A 48 0.73 19.27 16.11
N ARG A 49 0.48 17.98 16.25
CA ARG A 49 0.54 17.00 15.18
C ARG A 49 -0.76 16.93 14.41
N LEU A 50 -0.64 16.85 13.09
CA LEU A 50 -1.80 16.65 12.22
C LEU A 50 -2.07 15.14 12.07
N HIS A 51 -3.25 14.73 12.51
CA HIS A 51 -3.76 13.38 12.30
C HIS A 51 -4.78 13.38 11.17
N THR A 52 -4.71 12.38 10.30
CA THR A 52 -5.67 12.22 9.21
C THR A 52 -6.00 10.75 9.01
N VAL A 53 -7.29 10.46 8.83
CA VAL A 53 -7.80 9.14 8.44
C VAL A 53 -8.45 9.27 7.07
N ARG A 54 -8.00 8.44 6.11
CA ARG A 54 -8.54 8.40 4.75
C ARG A 54 -9.03 7.00 4.41
N LEU A 55 -10.05 6.94 3.56
CA LEU A 55 -10.55 5.72 2.97
C LEU A 55 -10.32 5.78 1.45
N HIS A 56 -9.63 4.78 0.91
CA HIS A 56 -9.38 4.66 -0.51
C HIS A 56 -10.19 3.50 -1.07
N LEU A 57 -11.01 3.77 -2.10
CA LEU A 57 -11.63 2.72 -2.90
C LEU A 57 -10.69 2.35 -4.04
N LYS A 58 -10.29 1.08 -4.12
CA LYS A 58 -9.39 0.56 -5.16
C LYS A 58 -10.06 -0.53 -5.98
N LYS A 59 -9.88 -0.47 -7.31
CA LYS A 59 -10.22 -1.54 -8.24
C LYS A 59 -8.99 -2.45 -8.38
N SER A 60 -9.14 -3.74 -8.15
CA SER A 60 -8.05 -4.70 -8.27
C SER A 60 -8.49 -5.94 -9.04
N LYS A 61 -7.54 -6.61 -9.67
CA LYS A 61 -7.76 -7.94 -10.24
C LYS A 61 -7.13 -8.97 -9.31
N VAL A 62 -7.95 -9.91 -8.85
CA VAL A 62 -7.45 -11.04 -8.07
C VAL A 62 -6.69 -11.97 -9.01
N PRO A 63 -5.45 -12.39 -8.68
CA PRO A 63 -4.70 -13.33 -9.50
C PRO A 63 -5.46 -14.65 -9.68
N ALA A 64 -5.42 -15.23 -10.88
CA ALA A 64 -6.08 -16.48 -11.20
C ALA A 64 -5.71 -17.63 -10.24
N GLY A 65 -4.47 -17.64 -9.73
CA GLY A 65 -4.01 -18.61 -8.72
C GLY A 65 -4.72 -18.47 -7.38
N ILE A 66 -5.15 -17.25 -7.02
CA ILE A 66 -5.88 -16.98 -5.76
C ILE A 66 -7.38 -17.19 -5.94
N LEU A 67 -7.93 -16.93 -7.15
CA LEU A 67 -9.35 -17.13 -7.45
C LEU A 67 -9.85 -18.53 -7.14
N LYS A 68 -9.00 -19.56 -7.29
CA LYS A 68 -9.32 -20.94 -7.00
C LYS A 68 -9.59 -21.22 -5.52
N PHE A 69 -9.10 -20.35 -4.63
CA PHE A 69 -9.25 -20.50 -3.17
C PHE A 69 -10.35 -19.61 -2.60
N LEU A 70 -10.98 -18.79 -3.45
CA LEU A 70 -12.04 -17.88 -3.03
C LEU A 70 -13.40 -18.56 -3.10
N PRO A 71 -14.31 -18.27 -2.17
CA PRO A 71 -15.71 -18.65 -2.29
C PRO A 71 -16.29 -18.13 -3.61
N ARG A 72 -17.14 -18.96 -4.25
CA ARG A 72 -17.81 -18.59 -5.49
C ARG A 72 -18.65 -17.32 -5.26
N GLY A 73 -18.51 -16.34 -6.16
CA GLY A 73 -19.26 -15.08 -6.11
C GLY A 73 -18.54 -13.90 -5.44
N LEU A 74 -17.38 -14.12 -4.82
CA LEU A 74 -16.64 -13.03 -4.16
C LEU A 74 -15.79 -12.16 -5.12
N ALA A 75 -15.46 -12.69 -6.29
CA ALA A 75 -14.80 -11.94 -7.36
C ALA A 75 -15.75 -11.81 -8.55
N GLY A 76 -15.84 -10.60 -9.10
CA GLY A 76 -16.61 -10.35 -10.32
C GLY A 76 -16.00 -11.02 -11.55
N PRO A 77 -16.64 -10.89 -12.73
CA PRO A 77 -16.16 -11.45 -13.98
C PRO A 77 -14.68 -11.10 -14.23
N GLY A 78 -13.89 -12.10 -14.62
CA GLY A 78 -12.44 -11.92 -14.85
C GLY A 78 -11.59 -11.62 -13.61
N GLY A 79 -12.12 -11.88 -12.39
CA GLY A 79 -11.42 -11.63 -11.14
C GLY A 79 -11.43 -10.16 -10.70
N ALA A 80 -12.26 -9.32 -11.31
CA ALA A 80 -12.39 -7.91 -10.91
C ALA A 80 -12.98 -7.83 -9.49
N SER A 81 -12.37 -7.01 -8.65
CA SER A 81 -12.80 -6.74 -7.28
C SER A 81 -12.57 -5.28 -6.94
N GLN A 82 -13.46 -4.73 -6.16
CA GLN A 82 -13.24 -3.44 -5.51
C GLN A 82 -12.93 -3.73 -4.03
N SER A 83 -12.06 -2.94 -3.45
CA SER A 83 -11.67 -3.08 -2.06
C SER A 83 -11.36 -1.74 -1.43
N TYR A 84 -11.68 -1.60 -0.16
CA TYR A 84 -11.32 -0.45 0.64
C TYR A 84 -9.97 -0.63 1.32
N VAL A 85 -9.21 0.45 1.35
CA VAL A 85 -7.96 0.56 2.12
C VAL A 85 -8.11 1.71 3.08
N LEU A 86 -8.00 1.42 4.38
CA LEU A 86 -7.95 2.43 5.43
C LEU A 86 -6.52 2.90 5.59
N GLU A 87 -6.32 4.21 5.53
CA GLU A 87 -5.03 4.86 5.75
C GLU A 87 -5.12 5.81 6.93
N LYS A 88 -4.16 5.73 7.82
CA LYS A 88 -3.95 6.68 8.92
C LYS A 88 -2.61 7.35 8.75
N SER A 89 -2.52 8.64 8.99
CA SER A 89 -1.27 9.38 8.95
C SER A 89 -1.15 10.35 10.12
N THR A 90 0.06 10.52 10.59
CA THR A 90 0.44 11.51 11.61
C THR A 90 1.63 12.30 11.08
N ILE A 91 1.55 13.63 11.13
CA ILE A 91 2.59 14.54 10.68
C ILE A 91 3.03 15.44 11.82
N ASP A 92 4.33 15.53 12.04
CA ASP A 92 4.98 16.53 12.85
C ASP A 92 5.82 17.45 11.93
N ILE A 93 5.28 18.64 11.68
CA ILE A 93 5.94 19.62 10.79
C ILE A 93 7.18 20.20 11.46
N ASN A 94 7.18 20.37 12.77
CA ASN A 94 8.26 20.98 13.52
C ASN A 94 9.49 20.05 13.53
N GLU A 95 9.29 18.79 13.87
CA GLU A 95 10.34 17.78 13.86
C GLU A 95 10.67 17.28 12.44
N GLY A 96 9.75 17.44 11.48
CA GLY A 96 9.98 17.09 10.07
C GLY A 96 9.88 15.59 9.81
N TRP A 97 8.85 14.94 10.37
CA TRP A 97 8.53 13.54 10.07
C TRP A 97 7.03 13.32 9.84
N MET A 98 6.74 12.31 9.08
CA MET A 98 5.38 11.80 8.85
C MET A 98 5.39 10.28 8.89
N GLU A 99 4.46 9.70 9.60
CA GLU A 99 4.21 8.26 9.63
C GLU A 99 2.84 7.96 9.05
N THR A 100 2.76 6.89 8.27
CA THR A 100 1.51 6.44 7.68
C THR A 100 1.36 4.94 7.85
N GLU A 101 0.14 4.48 8.07
CA GLU A 101 -0.24 3.07 8.06
C GLU A 101 -1.46 2.88 7.17
N SER A 102 -1.33 1.99 6.19
CA SER A 102 -2.44 1.57 5.31
C SER A 102 -2.71 0.09 5.50
N LYS A 103 -3.99 -0.28 5.56
CA LYS A 103 -4.43 -1.68 5.64
C LYS A 103 -5.64 -1.95 4.75
N ASN A 104 -5.69 -3.14 4.15
CA ASN A 104 -6.89 -3.59 3.46
C ASN A 104 -8.01 -3.85 4.46
N MET A 105 -9.24 -3.52 4.06
CA MET A 105 -10.45 -3.75 4.88
C MET A 105 -11.14 -5.06 4.51
N GLU A 106 -11.09 -5.46 3.25
CA GLU A 106 -11.64 -6.72 2.75
C GLU A 106 -10.55 -7.79 2.67
N TRP A 107 -10.99 -9.04 2.61
CA TRP A 107 -10.15 -10.24 2.45
C TRP A 107 -9.19 -10.49 3.62
N THR A 108 -9.37 -9.82 4.75
CA THR A 108 -8.51 -9.92 5.93
C THR A 108 -8.45 -11.34 6.50
N GLY A 109 -9.52 -12.14 6.34
CA GLY A 109 -9.53 -13.56 6.69
C GLY A 109 -8.67 -14.46 5.77
N ILE A 110 -8.22 -13.94 4.62
CA ILE A 110 -7.36 -14.64 3.65
C ILE A 110 -5.94 -14.07 3.69
N LEU A 111 -5.84 -12.74 3.52
CA LEU A 111 -4.58 -12.01 3.48
C LEU A 111 -4.76 -10.62 4.08
N SER A 112 -4.06 -10.35 5.17
CA SER A 112 -3.91 -9.01 5.72
C SER A 112 -2.62 -8.40 5.18
N VAL A 113 -2.72 -7.20 4.61
CA VAL A 113 -1.60 -6.42 4.11
C VAL A 113 -1.57 -5.11 4.87
N ILE A 114 -0.47 -4.85 5.57
CA ILE A 114 -0.24 -3.62 6.31
C ILE A 114 1.00 -2.97 5.72
N GLU A 115 0.85 -1.76 5.22
CA GLU A 115 1.94 -0.93 4.72
C GLU A 115 2.17 0.23 5.68
N ARG A 116 3.41 0.36 6.17
CA ARG A 116 3.86 1.49 6.99
C ARG A 116 4.91 2.26 6.23
N GLN A 117 4.75 3.57 6.18
CA GLN A 117 5.73 4.47 5.59
C GLN A 117 6.14 5.51 6.61
N THR A 118 7.44 5.77 6.68
CA THR A 118 8.02 6.83 7.49
C THR A 118 8.76 7.79 6.56
N TYR A 119 8.35 9.05 6.55
CA TYR A 119 9.00 10.12 5.83
C TYR A 119 9.77 10.97 6.83
N LYS A 120 11.03 11.30 6.53
CA LYS A 120 11.88 12.13 7.40
C LYS A 120 12.59 13.18 6.58
N ARG A 121 12.59 14.42 7.10
CA ARG A 121 13.42 15.51 6.62
C ARG A 121 14.88 15.12 6.78
N GLN A 122 15.68 15.28 5.74
CA GLN A 122 17.13 15.16 5.82
C GLN A 122 17.75 16.55 5.72
N ARG A 123 18.47 16.95 6.74
CA ARG A 123 19.29 18.17 6.71
C ARG A 123 20.69 17.82 6.23
N LEU A 124 21.30 18.71 5.46
CA LEU A 124 22.67 18.49 4.96
C LEU A 124 23.71 18.32 6.08
N SER A 125 23.47 18.89 7.27
CA SER A 125 24.30 18.66 8.45
C SER A 125 24.46 17.16 8.79
N ASP A 126 23.42 16.37 8.53
CA ASP A 126 23.39 14.94 8.86
C ASP A 126 24.12 14.09 7.80
N ILE A 127 24.30 14.62 6.59
CA ILE A 127 25.00 13.97 5.46
C ILE A 127 26.50 14.28 5.51
N ALA A 128 26.88 15.49 5.94
CA ALA A 128 28.28 15.92 6.01
C ALA A 128 29.10 15.16 7.06
N SER A 129 28.47 14.49 8.01
CA SER A 129 29.15 13.63 8.98
C SER A 129 29.57 12.25 8.43
N SER A 130 29.04 11.84 7.27
CA SER A 130 29.31 10.51 6.69
C SER A 130 30.19 10.49 5.45
N SER A 131 30.58 11.65 4.88
CA SER A 131 31.45 11.71 3.71
C SER A 131 32.47 12.82 3.82
N ARG A 132 33.58 12.54 4.51
CA ARG A 132 34.83 13.28 4.34
C ARG A 132 35.66 12.61 3.26
N SER A 133 35.58 13.09 2.03
CA SER A 133 36.70 13.04 1.07
C SER A 133 36.44 13.96 -0.13
N GLY A 134 37.31 14.94 -0.30
CA GLY A 134 37.82 15.44 -1.57
C GLY A 134 36.96 16.45 -2.32
N ASP A 135 37.45 17.71 -2.24
CA ASP A 135 37.54 18.70 -3.33
C ASP A 135 36.44 18.69 -4.42
N ASP A 136 35.48 19.62 -4.27
CA ASP A 136 35.04 20.49 -5.37
C ASP A 136 34.17 21.61 -4.79
N LEU A 137 34.76 22.82 -4.67
CA LEU A 137 34.13 24.02 -4.14
C LEU A 137 33.24 24.68 -5.19
N GLN A 138 32.00 24.24 -5.31
CA GLN A 138 30.91 25.10 -5.76
C GLN A 138 29.89 25.24 -4.64
N PRO A 139 29.45 26.44 -4.24
CA PRO A 139 28.41 26.62 -3.24
C PRO A 139 27.07 26.21 -3.81
N GLN A 140 26.78 24.91 -3.80
CA GLN A 140 25.46 24.42 -4.07
C GLN A 140 24.57 24.74 -2.85
N LYS A 141 23.49 25.50 -3.12
CA LYS A 141 22.43 25.76 -2.15
C LYS A 141 22.05 24.44 -1.47
N PRO A 142 22.04 24.38 -0.13
CA PRO A 142 21.67 23.13 0.56
C PRO A 142 20.30 22.66 0.10
N ARG A 143 20.27 21.57 -0.66
CA ARG A 143 19.03 20.91 -1.07
C ARG A 143 18.54 20.09 0.11
N GLU A 144 17.46 20.54 0.73
CA GLU A 144 16.69 19.71 1.65
C GLU A 144 16.09 18.52 0.87
N THR A 145 16.30 17.31 1.37
CA THR A 145 15.71 16.08 0.80
C THR A 145 14.81 15.40 1.81
N THR A 146 13.97 14.53 1.34
CA THR A 146 13.07 13.76 2.21
C THR A 146 13.27 12.26 1.95
N THR A 147 13.67 11.53 2.98
CA THR A 147 13.78 10.07 2.93
C THR A 147 12.43 9.44 3.21
N CYS A 148 12.05 8.45 2.42
CA CYS A 148 10.89 7.59 2.65
C CYS A 148 11.34 6.15 2.88
N LYS A 149 10.99 5.59 4.03
CA LYS A 149 11.16 4.19 4.36
C LYS A 149 9.78 3.52 4.37
N THR A 150 9.62 2.44 3.61
CA THR A 150 8.37 1.66 3.52
C THR A 150 8.60 0.25 4.01
N VAL A 151 7.72 -0.22 4.88
CA VAL A 151 7.67 -1.61 5.36
C VAL A 151 6.28 -2.16 5.06
N VAL A 152 6.21 -3.24 4.28
CA VAL A 152 4.95 -3.94 3.98
C VAL A 152 4.97 -5.30 4.64
N THR A 153 3.95 -5.57 5.45
CA THR A 153 3.76 -6.83 6.17
C THR A 153 2.59 -7.60 5.57
N PHE A 154 2.82 -8.88 5.30
CA PHE A 154 1.83 -9.82 4.78
C PHE A 154 1.55 -10.87 5.84
N VAL A 155 0.27 -11.03 6.21
CA VAL A 155 -0.20 -12.08 7.10
C VAL A 155 -1.28 -12.89 6.38
N SER A 156 -0.94 -14.13 6.00
CA SER A 156 -1.92 -15.05 5.40
C SER A 156 -2.62 -15.84 6.50
N HIS A 157 -3.95 -15.84 6.47
CA HIS A 157 -4.82 -16.57 7.40
C HIS A 157 -5.40 -17.86 6.78
N LEU A 158 -5.02 -18.20 5.54
CA LEU A 158 -5.47 -19.40 4.87
C LEU A 158 -5.03 -20.66 5.62
N GLY A 159 -6.00 -21.50 6.00
CA GLY A 159 -5.77 -22.76 6.67
C GLY A 159 -5.94 -22.77 8.19
N GLN A 160 -6.08 -21.62 8.84
CA GLN A 160 -6.31 -21.58 10.29
C GLN A 160 -7.72 -22.12 10.67
N HIS A 161 -8.72 -21.91 9.80
CA HIS A 161 -10.08 -22.42 10.04
C HIS A 161 -10.21 -23.95 9.95
N LYS A 162 -9.33 -24.65 9.23
CA LYS A 162 -9.36 -26.11 9.19
C LYS A 162 -8.86 -26.78 10.47
N LEU A 163 -8.01 -26.10 11.22
CA LEU A 163 -7.47 -26.63 12.49
C LEU A 163 -8.48 -26.51 13.65
N LEU A 164 -9.33 -25.49 13.65
CA LEU A 164 -10.35 -25.29 14.69
C LEU A 164 -11.56 -26.20 14.51
N GLY A 165 -11.90 -26.59 13.28
CA GLY A 165 -13.00 -27.54 13.00
C GLY A 165 -12.68 -29.00 13.32
N ARG A 166 -11.41 -29.38 13.39
CA ARG A 166 -10.99 -30.77 13.60
C ARG A 166 -10.93 -31.21 15.07
N LYS A 167 -11.05 -30.27 16.00
CA LYS A 167 -11.01 -30.55 17.46
C LYS A 167 -12.39 -30.85 18.10
N LYS A 168 -13.48 -30.89 17.33
CA LYS A 168 -14.85 -31.09 17.86
C LYS A 168 -15.58 -32.35 17.38
N GLN A 169 -14.87 -33.30 16.75
CA GLN A 169 -15.45 -34.60 16.36
C GLN A 169 -14.51 -35.76 16.68
N GLU A 170 -14.26 -35.97 17.96
CA GLU A 170 -13.92 -37.29 18.48
C GLU A 170 -14.98 -37.63 19.53
N HIS A 171 -16.03 -38.26 19.08
CA HIS A 171 -16.87 -39.28 19.72
C HIS A 171 -18.19 -39.42 18.95
N THR A 172 -18.27 -40.36 18.06
CA THR A 172 -19.31 -41.40 17.98
C THR A 172 -19.11 -42.26 16.74
N ALA A 173 -19.41 -43.52 16.93
CA ALA A 173 -19.07 -44.67 16.14
C ALA A 173 -19.77 -44.81 14.77
N ASN A 174 -19.06 -45.55 13.88
CA ASN A 174 -19.55 -46.49 12.85
C ASN A 174 -20.80 -46.14 12.04
N VAL A 175 -20.58 -45.79 10.75
CA VAL A 175 -21.30 -46.37 9.61
C VAL A 175 -20.41 -46.23 8.38
N GLU A 176 -20.18 -47.35 7.68
CA GLU A 176 -19.55 -47.45 6.38
C GLU A 176 -20.45 -46.73 5.35
N GLU A 177 -19.90 -45.73 4.65
CA GLU A 177 -20.42 -45.30 3.34
C GLU A 177 -19.29 -44.64 2.53
N GLU A 178 -19.28 -45.00 1.27
CA GLU A 178 -18.42 -44.73 0.13
C GLU A 178 -17.65 -43.40 0.16
N SER A 179 -16.34 -43.52 -0.10
CA SER A 179 -15.40 -42.43 -0.28
C SER A 179 -15.78 -41.53 -1.47
N PRO A 180 -16.09 -40.26 -1.27
CA PRO A 180 -16.09 -39.32 -2.38
C PRO A 180 -14.63 -39.08 -2.78
N LYS A 181 -14.36 -39.20 -4.08
CA LYS A 181 -13.07 -39.02 -4.75
C LYS A 181 -12.33 -37.86 -4.12
N GLN A 182 -11.19 -38.15 -3.46
CA GLN A 182 -10.25 -37.17 -2.96
C GLN A 182 -9.78 -36.33 -4.15
N GLY A 183 -10.32 -35.11 -4.26
CA GLY A 183 -9.92 -34.16 -5.27
C GLY A 183 -8.43 -33.83 -5.14
N LEU A 184 -7.76 -33.61 -6.25
CA LEU A 184 -6.34 -33.27 -6.42
C LEU A 184 -5.80 -32.14 -5.49
N PHE A 185 -6.65 -31.56 -4.66
CA PHE A 185 -6.36 -30.47 -3.70
C PHE A 185 -5.96 -30.96 -2.30
N ALA A 186 -6.10 -32.22 -1.99
CA ALA A 186 -5.78 -32.76 -0.67
C ALA A 186 -4.27 -32.89 -0.43
N SER A 187 -3.44 -32.83 -1.48
CA SER A 187 -1.98 -33.01 -1.39
C SER A 187 -1.19 -31.69 -1.26
N TRP A 188 -1.83 -30.52 -1.46
CA TRP A 188 -1.15 -29.24 -1.26
C TRP A 188 -1.20 -28.86 0.22
N SER A 189 -0.04 -28.95 0.88
CA SER A 189 0.04 -28.53 2.26
C SER A 189 -0.37 -27.05 2.37
N THR A 190 -1.14 -26.72 3.40
CA THR A 190 -1.58 -25.35 3.73
C THR A 190 -0.41 -24.37 3.70
N ALA A 191 0.78 -24.83 4.09
CA ALA A 191 2.02 -24.07 4.05
C ALA A 191 2.46 -23.72 2.62
N GLY A 192 2.28 -24.61 1.63
CA GLY A 192 2.60 -24.33 0.22
C GLY A 192 1.72 -23.25 -0.37
N ILE A 193 0.42 -23.27 -0.07
CA ILE A 193 -0.53 -22.25 -0.53
C ILE A 193 -0.21 -20.90 0.10
N GLN A 194 0.02 -20.86 1.40
CA GLN A 194 0.41 -19.64 2.11
C GLN A 194 1.67 -19.02 1.50
N ARG A 195 2.70 -19.83 1.26
CA ARG A 195 3.96 -19.39 0.66
C ARG A 195 3.76 -18.81 -0.75
N THR A 196 2.89 -19.41 -1.55
CA THR A 196 2.58 -18.93 -2.91
C THR A 196 1.88 -17.56 -2.86
N ILE A 197 0.90 -17.38 -1.98
CA ILE A 197 0.17 -16.12 -1.81
C ILE A 197 1.11 -15.01 -1.33
N GLU A 198 1.98 -15.31 -0.38
CA GLU A 198 2.96 -14.35 0.12
C GLU A 198 3.98 -13.95 -0.97
N LEU A 199 4.43 -14.88 -1.82
CA LEU A 199 5.34 -14.58 -2.93
C LEU A 199 4.67 -13.67 -3.99
N ILE A 200 3.42 -13.96 -4.34
CA ILE A 200 2.63 -13.12 -5.24
C ILE A 200 2.45 -11.73 -4.63
N GLY A 201 2.17 -11.65 -3.32
CA GLY A 201 2.06 -10.40 -2.57
C GLY A 201 3.34 -9.57 -2.68
N VAL A 202 4.50 -10.14 -2.37
CA VAL A 202 5.80 -9.45 -2.46
C VAL A 202 6.09 -8.95 -3.87
N LYS A 203 5.86 -9.76 -4.92
CA LYS A 203 6.08 -9.34 -6.31
C LYS A 203 5.20 -8.14 -6.70
N ARG A 204 3.92 -8.18 -6.33
CA ARG A 204 2.98 -7.07 -6.58
C ARG A 204 3.37 -5.81 -5.81
N THR A 205 3.82 -5.96 -4.58
CA THR A 205 4.26 -4.84 -3.75
C THR A 205 5.45 -4.11 -4.36
N LYS A 206 6.45 -4.82 -4.87
CA LYS A 206 7.58 -4.18 -5.56
C LYS A 206 7.12 -3.27 -6.70
N SER A 207 6.23 -3.77 -7.56
CA SER A 207 5.66 -2.97 -8.65
C SER A 207 4.80 -1.81 -8.14
N ALA A 208 3.98 -2.04 -7.10
CA ALA A 208 3.13 -1.01 -6.52
C ALA A 208 3.94 0.11 -5.88
N LEU A 209 5.04 -0.20 -5.18
CA LEU A 209 5.93 0.81 -4.59
C LEU A 209 6.67 1.62 -5.66
N ALA A 210 7.14 0.98 -6.74
CA ALA A 210 7.74 1.69 -7.87
C ALA A 210 6.73 2.66 -8.50
N ASN A 211 5.51 2.20 -8.81
CA ASN A 211 4.45 3.05 -9.35
C ASN A 211 4.04 4.15 -8.36
N GLY A 212 4.00 3.85 -7.06
CA GLY A 212 3.72 4.82 -6.01
C GLY A 212 4.75 5.96 -5.97
N LYS A 213 6.04 5.61 -6.11
CA LYS A 213 7.13 6.59 -6.21
C LYS A 213 6.97 7.48 -7.45
N GLU A 214 6.73 6.88 -8.62
CA GLU A 214 6.54 7.63 -9.87
C GLU A 214 5.28 8.51 -9.81
N GLY A 215 4.19 8.01 -9.23
CA GLY A 215 2.99 8.81 -9.00
C GLY A 215 3.24 10.02 -8.11
N MET A 216 4.04 9.87 -7.06
CA MET A 216 4.47 10.99 -6.21
C MET A 216 5.36 11.98 -6.96
N ASN A 217 6.31 11.50 -7.78
CA ASN A 217 7.17 12.34 -8.59
C ASN A 217 6.37 13.23 -9.55
N VAL A 218 5.36 12.68 -10.22
CA VAL A 218 4.46 13.47 -11.10
C VAL A 218 3.79 14.61 -10.32
N VAL A 219 3.30 14.35 -9.12
CA VAL A 219 2.64 15.38 -8.30
C VAL A 219 3.64 16.41 -7.81
N LEU A 220 4.83 15.98 -7.39
CA LEU A 220 5.92 16.88 -6.96
C LEU A 220 6.40 17.77 -8.10
N GLU A 221 6.51 17.26 -9.32
CA GLU A 221 6.86 18.05 -10.49
C GLU A 221 5.78 19.07 -10.86
N ARG A 222 4.49 18.68 -10.81
CA ARG A 222 3.38 19.62 -11.00
C ARG A 222 3.41 20.72 -9.94
N LEU A 223 3.65 20.34 -8.68
CA LEU A 223 3.76 21.29 -7.57
C LEU A 223 4.90 22.28 -7.76
N ARG A 224 6.05 21.80 -8.23
CA ARG A 224 7.24 22.62 -8.52
C ARG A 224 7.02 23.58 -9.69
N ASN A 225 6.36 23.12 -10.76
CA ASN A 225 6.24 23.87 -12.01
C ASN A 225 5.08 24.86 -12.02
N GLY A 226 4.00 24.63 -11.26
CA GLY A 226 2.82 25.49 -11.29
C GLY A 226 2.01 25.47 -9.98
N GLY A 227 2.62 25.01 -8.89
CA GLY A 227 2.00 25.01 -7.57
C GLY A 227 0.75 24.12 -7.47
N ILE A 228 -0.11 24.42 -6.52
CA ILE A 228 -1.34 23.66 -6.26
C ILE A 228 -2.29 23.66 -7.47
N VAL A 229 -2.34 24.76 -8.24
CA VAL A 229 -3.21 24.87 -9.41
C VAL A 229 -2.86 23.82 -10.45
N ALA A 230 -1.57 23.70 -10.80
CA ALA A 230 -1.10 22.68 -11.76
C ALA A 230 -1.35 21.24 -11.27
N VAL A 231 -1.28 20.99 -9.95
CA VAL A 231 -1.63 19.69 -9.36
C VAL A 231 -3.11 19.41 -9.56
N LEU A 232 -4.00 20.34 -9.23
CA LEU A 232 -5.47 20.17 -9.34
C LEU A 232 -5.92 19.98 -10.80
N GLU A 233 -5.35 20.75 -11.74
CA GLU A 233 -5.60 20.57 -13.17
C GLU A 233 -5.10 19.20 -13.68
N GLY A 234 -3.93 18.79 -13.23
CA GLY A 234 -3.39 17.46 -13.52
C GLY A 234 -4.30 16.34 -12.99
N MET A 235 -4.75 16.43 -11.73
CA MET A 235 -5.68 15.48 -11.13
C MET A 235 -7.02 15.41 -11.89
N ARG A 236 -7.55 16.56 -12.35
CA ARG A 236 -8.76 16.60 -13.17
C ARG A 236 -8.56 15.84 -14.48
N ARG A 237 -7.44 16.07 -15.17
CA ARG A 237 -7.09 15.38 -16.42
C ARG A 237 -6.97 13.89 -16.22
N ASP A 238 -6.19 13.47 -15.19
CA ASP A 238 -5.97 12.07 -14.87
C ASP A 238 -7.30 11.35 -14.55
N ARG A 239 -8.24 12.04 -13.86
CA ARG A 239 -9.57 11.48 -13.59
C ARG A 239 -10.39 11.28 -14.86
N MET A 240 -10.37 12.23 -15.78
CA MET A 240 -11.09 12.12 -17.05
C MET A 240 -10.57 10.96 -17.89
N GLU A 241 -9.25 10.73 -17.90
CA GLU A 241 -8.66 9.57 -18.59
C GLU A 241 -9.13 8.23 -18.00
N VAL A 242 -9.25 8.14 -16.66
CA VAL A 242 -9.76 6.92 -16.00
C VAL A 242 -11.22 6.67 -16.37
N LEU A 243 -12.07 7.69 -16.36
CA LEU A 243 -13.49 7.57 -16.70
C LEU A 243 -13.71 7.29 -18.19
N GLY A 244 -12.89 7.86 -19.09
CA GLY A 244 -12.95 7.60 -20.53
C GLY A 244 -12.48 6.19 -20.91
N ALA A 245 -11.58 5.59 -20.14
CA ALA A 245 -11.08 4.23 -20.39
C ALA A 245 -12.05 3.11 -19.96
N ASP A 246 -12.99 3.39 -19.05
CA ASP A 246 -14.02 2.42 -18.60
C ASP A 246 -15.29 2.46 -19.49
N GLY A 247 -15.35 3.31 -20.53
CA GLY A 247 -16.49 3.51 -21.44
C GLY A 247 -16.39 2.78 -22.81
N HIS A 248 -15.40 1.89 -22.99
CA HIS A 248 -15.22 1.08 -24.21
C HIS A 248 -15.14 -0.40 -23.90
#